data_f74c9e8bb6298091521ad59535b9a2d9
#
_entry.id   f74c9e8bb6298091521ad59535b9a2d9
#
_cell.length_a   1.000
_cell.length_b   1.000
_cell.length_c   1.000
_cell.angle_alpha   90.00
_cell.angle_beta   90.00
_cell.angle_gamma   90.00
#
_symmetry.space_group_name_H-M   'P 1'
#
loop_
_entity.id
_entity.type
_entity.pdbx_description
1 polymer ?
#
loop_
_entity_poly.entity_id
_entity_poly.type
_entity_poly.pdbx_seq_one_letter_code
_entity_poly.pdbx_strand_id
1 'polypeptide(L)' 'MTRVERAEELAADEGRSWPELPLEEQDRYYDRAKEALR' A
#
# COMPACT_ATOMS: atom_id res chain seq x y z
N MET A 1 11.06 0.10 -7.99
CA MET A 1 10.11 0.38 -6.90
C MET A 1 9.74 -0.91 -6.19
N THR A 2 9.77 -0.91 -4.86
CA THR A 2 9.40 -2.10 -4.09
C THR A 2 7.89 -2.13 -3.83
N ARG A 3 7.39 -3.29 -3.38
CA ARG A 3 5.98 -3.40 -3.01
C ARG A 3 5.63 -2.44 -1.88
N VAL A 4 6.52 -2.29 -0.93
CA VAL A 4 6.31 -1.40 0.20
C VAL A 4 6.14 0.03 -0.28
N GLU A 5 7.04 0.48 -1.12
CA GLU A 5 6.96 1.83 -1.66
C GLU A 5 5.68 2.06 -2.44
N ARG A 6 5.32 1.09 -3.28
CA ARG A 6 4.10 1.21 -4.06
C ARG A 6 2.86 1.17 -3.18
N ALA A 7 2.86 0.32 -2.15
CA ALA A 7 1.75 0.24 -1.22
C ALA A 7 1.55 1.56 -0.47
N GLU A 8 2.63 2.14 -0.01
CA GLU A 8 2.58 3.44 0.67
C GLU A 8 2.06 4.52 -0.26
N GLU A 9 2.49 4.49 -1.51
CA GLU A 9 2.04 5.44 -2.51
C GLU A 9 0.54 5.32 -2.75
N LEU A 10 0.05 4.09 -2.85
CA LEU A 10 -1.38 3.85 -3.04
C LEU A 10 -2.20 4.39 -1.86
N ALA A 11 -1.72 4.15 -0.65
CA ALA A 11 -2.40 4.63 0.55
C ALA A 11 -2.42 6.16 0.58
N ALA A 12 -1.30 6.78 0.27
CA ALA A 12 -1.20 8.24 0.24
C ALA A 12 -2.15 8.84 -0.80
N ASP A 13 -2.27 8.17 -1.93
CA ASP A 13 -3.15 8.59 -3.02
C ASP A 13 -4.61 8.61 -2.58
N GLU A 14 -4.96 7.72 -1.66
CA GLU A 14 -6.30 7.63 -1.11
C GLU A 14 -6.49 8.49 0.14
N GLY A 15 -5.50 9.30 0.48
CA GLY A 15 -5.56 10.18 1.63
C GLY A 15 -5.36 9.47 2.96
N ARG A 16 -4.72 8.31 2.96
CA ARG A 16 -4.51 7.53 4.16
C ARG A 16 -3.06 7.60 4.61
N SER A 17 -2.85 7.51 5.91
CA SER A 17 -1.52 7.56 6.50
C SER A 17 -1.04 6.13 6.74
N TRP A 18 0.02 5.72 6.04
CA TRP A 18 0.51 4.35 6.10
C TRP A 18 0.76 3.83 7.51
N PRO A 19 1.52 4.55 8.36
CA PRO A 19 1.80 4.03 9.70
C PRO A 19 0.57 3.89 10.60
N GLU A 20 -0.52 4.55 10.25
CA GLU A 20 -1.75 4.48 11.03
C GLU A 20 -2.68 3.35 10.58
N LEU A 21 -2.37 2.73 9.46
CA LEU A 21 -3.21 1.67 8.92
C LEU A 21 -3.03 0.38 9.72
N PRO A 22 -4.13 -0.32 10.03
CA PRO A 22 -4.03 -1.64 10.65
C PRO A 22 -3.41 -2.63 9.66
N LEU A 23 -2.86 -3.73 10.18
CA LEU A 23 -2.20 -4.73 9.36
C LEU A 23 -3.08 -5.24 8.22
N GLU A 24 -4.36 -5.42 8.49
CA GLU A 24 -5.30 -5.89 7.47
C GLU A 24 -5.35 -4.94 6.26
N GLU A 25 -5.37 -3.66 6.54
CA GLU A 25 -5.40 -2.66 5.48
C GLU A 25 -4.07 -2.62 4.73
N GLN A 26 -2.97 -2.67 5.47
CA GLN A 26 -1.65 -2.68 4.86
C GLN A 26 -1.49 -3.89 3.94
N ASP A 27 -2.00 -5.03 4.35
CA ASP A 27 -1.96 -6.25 3.58
C ASP A 27 -2.69 -6.09 2.24
N ARG A 28 -3.82 -5.42 2.27
CA ARG A 28 -4.60 -5.14 1.06
C ARG A 28 -3.81 -4.27 0.09
N TYR A 29 -3.13 -3.26 0.62
CA TYR A 29 -2.31 -2.40 -0.22
C TYR A 29 -1.13 -3.16 -0.81
N TYR A 30 -0.55 -4.08 -0.05
CA TYR A 30 0.51 -4.94 -0.57
C TYR A 30 0.03 -5.77 -1.75
N ASP A 31 -1.16 -6.33 -1.64
CA ASP A 31 -1.76 -7.11 -2.72
C ASP A 31 -1.94 -6.25 -3.97
N ARG A 32 -2.45 -5.05 -3.79
CA ARG A 32 -2.65 -4.12 -4.90
C ARG A 32 -1.31 -3.71 -5.51
N ALA A 33 -0.31 -3.49 -4.67
CA ALA A 33 1.03 -3.14 -5.13
C ALA A 33 1.64 -4.27 -5.94
N LYS A 34 1.43 -5.50 -5.50
CA LYS A 34 1.92 -6.68 -6.22
C LYS A 34 1.32 -6.75 -7.62
N GLU A 35 0.05 -6.48 -7.73
CA GLU A 35 -0.62 -6.45 -9.03
C GLU A 35 -0.07 -5.33 -9.92
N ALA A 36 0.18 -4.17 -9.31
CA ALA A 36 0.67 -3.02 -10.05
C ALA A 36 2.10 -3.20 -10.57
N LEU A 37 2.90 -4.02 -9.89
CA LEU A 37 4.30 -4.25 -10.25
C LEU A 37 4.51 -5.49 -11.13
N ARG A 38 3.47 -6.11 -11.59
CA ARG A 38 3.53 -7.29 -12.44
C ARG A 38 4.16 -7.01 -13.78
#